data_d5a9d0862b75185716bd4eda50e8f6e7
#
_entry.id   d5a9d0862b75185716bd4eda50e8f6e7
#
_cell.length_a   1.000
_cell.length_b   1.000
_cell.length_c   1.000
_cell.angle_alpha   90.00
_cell.angle_beta   90.00
_cell.angle_gamma   90.00
#
_symmetry.space_group_name_H-M   'P 1'
#
loop_
_entity.id
_entity.type
_entity.pdbx_description
1 polymer ?
#
loop_
_entity_poly.entity_id
_entity_poly.type
_entity_poly.pdbx_seq_one_letter_code
_entity_poly.pdbx_strand_id
1 'polypeptide(L)'
;MPVSSRASPSRILWAAAFVLTLAASAPAVAKEVTVTIQNFAFTPANATLAAGDTVTFVNGDDMVHSIVADDGSFHSDGLDTGDKVSFPFAKGGTFGYHCGLHPFMKGQIVVK
;
A
#
# COMPACT_ATOMS: atom_id res chain seq x y z
N MET A 1 -24.31 -65.75 -32.14
CA MET A 1 -24.00 -65.25 -31.99
C MET A 1 -23.69 -64.34 -31.33
N PRO A 2 -23.38 -63.97 -30.74
CA PRO A 2 -23.21 -63.18 -30.02
C PRO A 2 -22.57 -62.12 -29.95
N VAL A 3 -22.59 -61.48 -29.72
CA VAL A 3 -22.15 -60.47 -29.74
C VAL A 3 -21.74 -59.78 -28.89
N SER A 4 -21.22 -59.53 -28.46
CA SER A 4 -20.78 -58.87 -27.67
C SER A 4 -20.63 -57.67 -27.57
N SER A 5 -20.94 -57.20 -27.18
CA SER A 5 -20.86 -56.00 -27.03
C SER A 5 -20.05 -55.45 -26.30
N ARG A 6 -19.54 -54.91 -26.12
CA ARG A 6 -18.80 -54.38 -25.53
C ARG A 6 -18.91 -53.21 -25.14
N ALA A 7 -18.96 -52.90 -24.56
CA ALA A 7 -19.13 -51.87 -23.95
C ALA A 7 -18.02 -51.13 -23.78
N SER A 8 -17.90 -50.37 -24.09
CA SER A 8 -16.85 -49.68 -23.95
C SER A 8 -16.91 -48.78 -23.09
N PRO A 9 -16.62 -48.67 -22.32
CA PRO A 9 -16.73 -47.86 -21.44
C PRO A 9 -15.89 -46.86 -21.31
N SER A 10 -15.61 -46.74 -20.77
CA SER A 10 -14.73 -45.93 -20.54
C SER A 10 -14.52 -44.73 -20.89
N ARG A 11 -15.04 -44.26 -21.15
CA ARG A 11 -14.85 -43.13 -21.41
C ARG A 11 -14.79 -42.36 -20.42
N ILE A 12 -14.30 -42.56 -19.62
CA ILE A 12 -14.18 -41.90 -18.58
C ILE A 12 -13.55 -40.77 -18.79
N LEU A 13 -14.05 -39.98 -18.69
CA LEU A 13 -13.70 -38.89 -18.83
C LEU A 13 -12.97 -38.33 -17.91
N TRP A 14 -11.99 -38.43 -17.82
CA TRP A 14 -11.24 -37.88 -16.96
C TRP A 14 -11.04 -36.51 -17.09
N ALA A 15 -11.50 -36.07 -17.93
CA ALA A 15 -11.32 -34.82 -18.15
C ALA A 15 -11.37 -33.96 -17.13
N ALA A 16 -11.98 -34.17 -16.46
CA ALA A 16 -12.20 -33.32 -15.63
C ALA A 16 -11.31 -32.68 -14.97
N ALA A 17 -10.53 -33.02 -14.81
CA ALA A 17 -9.78 -32.55 -13.92
C ALA A 17 -9.25 -31.29 -14.03
N PHE A 18 -9.67 -30.46 -14.55
CA PHE A 18 -9.12 -29.30 -14.55
C PHE A 18 -9.47 -28.55 -13.49
N VAL A 19 -9.09 -28.79 -12.51
CA VAL A 19 -9.36 -28.02 -11.43
C VAL A 19 -8.56 -26.85 -11.60
N LEU A 20 -9.08 -25.98 -12.15
CA LEU A 20 -8.50 -24.85 -12.17
C LEU A 20 -8.53 -24.26 -10.84
N THR A 21 -7.76 -24.56 -10.10
CA THR A 21 -7.70 -23.87 -8.87
C THR A 21 -7.11 -22.60 -9.21
N LEU A 22 -7.85 -21.76 -9.49
CA LEU A 22 -7.51 -20.51 -9.41
C LEU A 22 -7.17 -20.24 -8.05
N ALA A 23 -6.07 -20.38 -7.76
CA ALA A 23 -5.65 -20.00 -6.47
C ALA A 23 -5.75 -18.53 -6.52
N ALA A 24 -6.73 -18.14 -6.09
CA ALA A 24 -6.91 -16.77 -6.07
C ALA A 24 -5.97 -16.21 -5.10
N SER A 25 -5.03 -15.62 -5.58
CA SER A 25 -4.31 -14.78 -4.72
C SER A 25 -5.29 -13.73 -4.33
N ALA A 26 -5.63 -13.71 -3.15
CA ALA A 26 -6.40 -12.64 -2.62
C ALA A 26 -5.65 -11.37 -2.91
N PRO A 27 -6.29 -10.38 -3.38
CA PRO A 27 -5.62 -9.13 -3.62
C PRO A 27 -5.04 -8.68 -2.30
N ALA A 28 -3.82 -8.29 -2.34
CA ALA A 28 -3.19 -7.73 -1.17
C ALA A 28 -4.03 -6.53 -0.76
N VAL A 29 -4.45 -6.52 0.47
CA VAL A 29 -5.24 -5.41 0.97
C VAL A 29 -4.31 -4.25 1.16
N ALA A 30 -4.62 -3.14 0.57
CA ALA A 30 -3.86 -1.92 0.76
C ALA A 30 -3.95 -1.52 2.23
N LYS A 31 -2.84 -1.12 2.79
CA LYS A 31 -2.78 -0.73 4.19
C LYS A 31 -2.60 0.76 4.30
N GLU A 32 -2.91 1.26 5.48
CA GLU A 32 -2.65 2.64 5.81
C GLU A 32 -1.54 2.67 6.84
N VAL A 33 -0.53 3.46 6.59
CA VAL A 33 0.56 3.67 7.52
C VAL A 33 0.42 5.09 8.05
N THR A 34 0.42 5.25 9.35
CA THR A 34 0.26 6.57 9.95
C THR A 34 1.60 7.12 10.42
N VAL A 35 1.87 8.35 10.05
CA VAL A 35 3.03 9.09 10.55
C VAL A 35 2.49 10.24 11.38
N THR A 36 2.88 10.30 12.63
CA THR A 36 2.43 11.36 13.54
C THR A 36 3.48 12.46 13.60
N ILE A 37 3.04 13.70 13.55
CA ILE A 37 3.91 14.83 13.74
C ILE A 37 3.79 15.24 15.19
N GLN A 38 4.91 15.20 15.91
CA GLN A 38 4.89 15.56 17.29
C GLN A 38 6.27 16.05 17.72
N ASN A 39 6.33 17.06 18.52
CA ASN A 39 7.58 17.66 18.98
C ASN A 39 8.49 18.01 17.81
N PHE A 40 7.92 18.57 16.78
CA PHE A 40 8.66 18.98 15.58
C PHE A 40 9.42 17.81 14.95
N ALA A 41 8.84 16.63 14.95
CA ALA A 41 9.43 15.45 14.35
C ALA A 41 8.34 14.58 13.71
N PHE A 42 8.71 13.83 12.71
CA PHE A 42 7.84 12.84 12.10
C PHE A 42 8.11 11.48 12.77
N THR A 43 7.06 10.82 13.22
CA THR A 43 7.19 9.52 13.89
C THR A 43 6.26 8.49 13.24
N PRO A 44 6.81 7.45 12.65
CA PRO A 44 8.23 7.16 12.49
C PRO A 44 8.87 8.07 11.44
N ALA A 45 10.13 8.35 11.59
CA ALA A 45 10.84 9.19 10.63
C ALA A 45 11.09 8.44 9.33
N ASN A 46 11.19 7.12 9.40
CA ASN A 46 11.35 6.29 8.23
C ASN A 46 10.19 5.31 8.20
N ALA A 47 9.32 5.44 7.24
CA ALA A 47 8.17 4.56 7.10
C ALA A 47 8.39 3.64 5.91
N THR A 48 8.10 2.37 6.07
CA THR A 48 8.22 1.38 5.00
C THR A 48 6.84 0.83 4.69
N LEU A 49 6.52 0.79 3.42
CA LEU A 49 5.23 0.29 3.00
C LEU A 49 5.35 -0.47 1.69
N ALA A 50 4.29 -1.11 1.30
CA ALA A 50 4.21 -1.82 0.02
C ALA A 50 3.54 -0.91 -1.01
N ALA A 51 3.86 -1.13 -2.26
CA ALA A 51 3.19 -0.39 -3.34
C ALA A 51 1.69 -0.61 -3.24
N GLY A 52 0.94 0.45 -3.34
CA GLY A 52 -0.51 0.43 -3.17
C GLY A 52 -0.98 0.89 -1.80
N ASP A 53 -0.07 0.99 -0.84
CA ASP A 53 -0.43 1.47 0.50
C ASP A 53 -0.56 2.99 0.51
N THR A 54 -1.16 3.50 1.56
CA THR A 54 -1.37 4.92 1.76
C THR A 54 -0.66 5.36 3.04
N VAL A 55 -0.04 6.52 3.01
CA VAL A 55 0.53 7.12 4.22
C VAL A 55 -0.38 8.26 4.64
N THR A 56 -0.75 8.27 5.90
CA THR A 56 -1.56 9.33 6.50
C THR A 56 -0.70 10.06 7.52
N PHE A 57 -0.58 11.36 7.36
CA PHE A 57 0.12 12.20 8.30
C PHE A 57 -0.89 12.87 9.22
N VAL A 58 -0.65 12.84 10.49
CA VAL A 58 -1.52 13.46 11.49
C VAL A 58 -0.70 14.46 12.28
N ASN A 59 -1.14 15.71 12.32
CA ASN A 59 -0.45 16.72 13.13
C ASN A 59 -0.91 16.63 14.58
N GLY A 60 -0.03 16.14 15.43
CA GLY A 60 -0.29 16.10 16.87
C GLY A 60 0.35 17.24 17.65
N ASP A 61 1.00 18.17 16.96
CA ASP A 61 1.63 19.32 17.61
C ASP A 61 0.67 20.50 17.73
N ASP A 62 1.07 21.45 18.55
CA ASP A 62 0.32 22.69 18.70
C ASP A 62 0.64 23.69 17.62
N MET A 63 1.59 23.41 16.76
CA MET A 63 2.02 24.29 15.69
C MET A 63 1.57 23.75 14.36
N VAL A 64 1.40 24.64 13.39
CA VAL A 64 1.05 24.25 12.04
C VAL A 64 2.27 23.62 11.39
N HIS A 65 2.06 22.52 10.73
CA HIS A 65 3.08 21.83 9.94
C HIS A 65 2.56 21.55 8.55
N SER A 66 3.42 21.19 7.64
CA SER A 66 3.02 20.77 6.29
C SER A 66 3.93 19.67 5.80
N ILE A 67 3.53 18.99 4.73
CA ILE A 67 4.30 17.91 4.16
C ILE A 67 4.68 18.34 2.76
N VAL A 68 5.98 18.27 2.46
CA VAL A 68 6.48 18.61 1.12
C VAL A 68 7.47 17.55 0.71
N ALA A 69 7.20 16.85 -0.37
CA ALA A 69 8.14 15.89 -0.90
C ALA A 69 9.36 16.62 -1.45
N ASP A 70 10.54 16.07 -1.21
CA ASP A 70 11.77 16.70 -1.69
C ASP A 70 11.79 16.79 -3.22
N ASP A 71 11.17 15.84 -3.90
CA ASP A 71 11.11 15.84 -5.34
C ASP A 71 9.86 16.54 -5.90
N GLY A 72 9.04 17.09 -5.04
CA GLY A 72 7.83 17.77 -5.45
C GLY A 72 6.65 16.88 -5.80
N SER A 73 6.77 15.57 -5.63
CA SER A 73 5.72 14.66 -6.08
C SER A 73 4.45 14.71 -5.23
N PHE A 74 4.52 15.18 -4.03
CA PHE A 74 3.35 15.39 -3.18
C PHE A 74 3.58 16.53 -2.21
N HIS A 75 2.51 17.17 -1.80
CA HIS A 75 2.59 18.22 -0.79
C HIS A 75 1.23 18.42 -0.16
N SER A 76 1.21 18.98 1.02
CA SER A 76 -0.02 19.33 1.71
C SER A 76 -0.09 20.82 1.93
N ASP A 77 -1.27 21.30 2.21
CA ASP A 77 -1.46 22.62 2.78
C ASP A 77 -1.03 22.58 4.25
N GLY A 78 -1.09 23.67 4.94
CA GLY A 78 -0.81 23.70 6.37
C GLY A 78 -1.78 22.84 7.13
N LEU A 79 -1.25 22.05 8.05
CA LEU A 79 -2.06 21.19 8.90
C LEU A 79 -2.08 21.78 10.30
N ASP A 80 -3.27 22.11 10.80
CA ASP A 80 -3.43 22.55 12.17
C ASP A 80 -3.46 21.34 13.07
N THR A 81 -3.44 21.56 14.37
CA THR A 81 -3.49 20.47 15.33
C THR A 81 -4.68 19.54 15.08
N GLY A 82 -4.40 18.29 14.93
CA GLY A 82 -5.43 17.27 14.67
C GLY A 82 -5.75 17.05 13.21
N ASP A 83 -5.26 17.88 12.33
CA ASP A 83 -5.53 17.70 10.90
C ASP A 83 -4.73 16.54 10.33
N LYS A 84 -5.25 15.93 9.28
CA LYS A 84 -4.63 14.80 8.62
C LYS A 84 -4.58 15.03 7.13
N VAL A 85 -3.64 14.37 6.50
CA VAL A 85 -3.57 14.33 5.05
C VAL A 85 -3.05 12.95 4.66
N SER A 86 -3.57 12.39 3.59
CA SER A 86 -3.18 11.06 3.12
C SER A 86 -2.66 11.13 1.70
N PHE A 87 -1.65 10.33 1.42
CA PHE A 87 -1.08 10.22 0.09
C PHE A 87 -0.95 8.74 -0.29
N PRO A 88 -1.46 8.33 -1.45
CA PRO A 88 -1.29 6.96 -1.92
C PRO A 88 0.07 6.80 -2.61
N PHE A 89 0.66 5.64 -2.46
CA PHE A 89 1.95 5.34 -3.07
C PHE A 89 1.82 4.10 -3.96
N ALA A 90 1.68 4.31 -5.26
CA ALA A 90 1.50 3.23 -6.20
C ALA A 90 2.81 2.65 -6.70
N LYS A 91 3.90 3.39 -6.60
CA LYS A 91 5.17 2.97 -7.14
C LYS A 91 6.20 2.73 -6.08
N GLY A 92 7.03 1.75 -6.29
CA GLY A 92 8.17 1.52 -5.42
C GLY A 92 9.19 2.64 -5.52
N GLY A 93 9.93 2.87 -4.48
CA GLY A 93 10.97 3.88 -4.44
C GLY A 93 11.16 4.44 -3.06
N THR A 94 12.06 5.39 -2.96
CA THR A 94 12.36 6.09 -1.72
C THR A 94 12.01 7.55 -1.90
N PHE A 95 11.17 8.05 -1.01
CA PHE A 95 10.67 9.41 -1.12
C PHE A 95 11.00 10.17 0.16
N GLY A 96 11.93 11.11 0.06
CA GLY A 96 12.24 12.00 1.17
C GLY A 96 11.23 13.13 1.21
N TYR A 97 10.96 13.63 2.39
CA TYR A 97 10.05 14.75 2.56
C TYR A 97 10.48 15.60 3.76
N HIS A 98 9.93 16.77 3.84
CA HIS A 98 10.21 17.71 4.93
C HIS A 98 8.96 18.53 5.24
N CYS A 99 8.98 19.25 6.33
CA CYS A 99 7.94 20.21 6.64
C CYS A 99 8.23 21.50 5.91
N GLY A 100 7.27 22.01 5.18
CA GLY A 100 7.47 23.24 4.43
C GLY A 100 7.69 24.46 5.29
N LEU A 101 7.19 24.44 6.53
CA LEU A 101 7.34 25.56 7.45
C LEU A 101 8.56 25.42 8.34
N HIS A 102 9.06 24.22 8.51
CA HIS A 102 10.18 23.91 9.37
C HIS A 102 11.08 22.92 8.65
N PRO A 103 11.89 23.41 7.70
CA PRO A 103 12.63 22.49 6.79
C PRO A 103 13.60 21.53 7.47
N PHE A 104 13.96 21.77 8.72
CA PHE A 104 14.81 20.83 9.43
C PHE A 104 14.06 19.55 9.82
N MET A 105 12.73 19.56 9.77
CA MET A 105 11.94 18.36 10.05
C MET A 105 11.90 17.52 8.79
N LYS A 106 12.50 16.35 8.84
CA LYS A 106 12.64 15.49 7.66
C LYS A 106 12.19 14.07 7.95
N GLY A 107 11.70 13.42 6.94
CA GLY A 107 11.35 12.01 7.00
C GLY A 107 11.55 11.34 5.67
N GLN A 108 11.28 10.05 5.63
CA GLN A 108 11.49 9.26 4.45
C GLN A 108 10.47 8.14 4.37
N ILE A 109 9.96 7.92 3.18
CA ILE A 109 9.03 6.83 2.92
C ILE A 109 9.70 5.88 1.93
N VAL A 110 9.77 4.61 2.30
CA VAL A 110 10.33 3.57 1.44
C VAL A 110 9.18 2.69 0.99
N VAL A 111 8.95 2.63 -0.30
CA VAL A 111 7.89 1.80 -0.89
C VAL A 111 8.54 0.63 -1.59
N LYS A 112 8.20 -0.55 -1.16
CA LYS A 112 8.80 -1.77 -1.70
C LYS A 112 8.01 -2.38 -2.84
#